data_8a4fc2cc22adb0a7425926dafa973bbc
#
_entry.id   8a4fc2cc22adb0a7425926dafa973bbc
#
_cell.length_a   1.000
_cell.length_b   1.000
_cell.length_c   1.000
_cell.angle_alpha   90.00
_cell.angle_beta   90.00
_cell.angle_gamma   90.00
#
_symmetry.space_group_name_H-M   'P 1'
#
loop_
_entity.id
_entity.type
_entity.pdbx_description
1 polymer ?
#
loop_
_entity_poly.entity_id
_entity_poly.type
_entity_poly.pdbx_seq_one_letter_code
_entity_poly.pdbx_strand_id
1 'polypeptide(L)'
;EVILMHSKITDTTLPSEIQGEDGTIVIDDINSPSKITLYDKSRHIINLTRSQIGDNMFYEIDEFIKVVKLGQQQSNTNTHEISLMVHEIITEIRKQIGLKFVADEINM
;
A
#
# COMPACT_ATOMS: atom_id res chain seq x y z
N GLU A 1 -9.29 11.98 -5.52
CA GLU A 1 -9.80 10.79 -6.23
C GLU A 1 -8.76 9.68 -6.19
N VAL A 2 -9.19 8.43 -5.95
CA VAL A 2 -8.31 7.24 -5.96
C VAL A 2 -8.89 6.24 -6.95
N ILE A 3 -8.04 5.73 -7.84
CA ILE A 3 -8.39 4.69 -8.80
C ILE A 3 -7.50 3.48 -8.52
N LEU A 4 -8.09 2.36 -8.15
CA LEU A 4 -7.41 1.08 -7.93
C LEU A 4 -7.88 0.09 -8.98
N MET A 5 -6.93 -0.56 -9.65
CA MET A 5 -7.21 -1.64 -10.60
C MET A 5 -6.48 -2.90 -10.15
N HIS A 6 -7.18 -4.02 -10.17
CA HIS A 6 -6.63 -5.31 -9.82
C HIS A 6 -7.18 -6.41 -10.72
N SER A 7 -6.33 -7.33 -11.14
CA SER A 7 -6.72 -8.53 -11.88
C SER A 7 -5.89 -9.72 -11.41
N LYS A 8 -6.50 -10.90 -11.39
CA LYS A 8 -5.79 -12.17 -11.12
C LYS A 8 -5.41 -12.93 -12.40
N ILE A 9 -5.88 -12.46 -13.55
CA ILE A 9 -5.70 -13.17 -14.83
C ILE A 9 -4.99 -12.33 -15.89
N THR A 10 -4.68 -11.07 -15.57
CA THR A 10 -3.98 -10.16 -16.49
C THR A 10 -2.94 -9.37 -15.72
N ASP A 11 -1.81 -9.07 -16.35
CA ASP A 11 -0.79 -8.18 -15.85
C ASP A 11 -0.95 -6.78 -16.46
N THR A 12 -0.42 -5.78 -15.77
CA THR A 12 -0.33 -4.41 -16.27
C THR A 12 1.14 -3.99 -16.36
N THR A 13 1.44 -3.18 -17.37
CA THR A 13 2.74 -2.52 -17.52
C THR A 13 2.68 -1.05 -17.07
N LEU A 14 1.51 -0.60 -16.58
CA LEU A 14 1.33 0.77 -16.13
C LEU A 14 1.92 0.94 -14.73
N PRO A 15 2.70 2.01 -14.50
CA PRO A 15 3.17 2.36 -13.17
C PRO A 15 2.02 2.85 -12.30
N SER A 16 2.26 2.90 -10.99
CA SER A 16 1.39 3.59 -10.05
C SER A 16 1.78 5.06 -9.93
N GLU A 17 0.80 5.94 -9.78
CA GLU A 17 1.03 7.39 -9.66
C GLU A 17 0.33 7.98 -8.43
N ILE A 18 1.03 8.90 -7.77
CA ILE A 18 0.46 9.79 -6.76
C ILE A 18 0.55 11.21 -7.31
N GLN A 19 -0.60 11.76 -7.68
CA GLN A 19 -0.69 13.10 -8.27
C GLN A 19 -1.01 14.14 -7.20
N GLY A 20 -0.15 15.14 -7.07
CA GLY A 20 -0.32 16.28 -6.18
C GLY A 20 -0.26 17.61 -6.94
N GLU A 21 -0.61 18.71 -6.25
CA GLU A 21 -0.59 20.04 -6.84
C GLU A 21 0.82 20.51 -7.23
N ASP A 22 1.84 20.02 -6.53
CA ASP A 22 3.24 20.44 -6.73
C ASP A 22 4.08 19.45 -7.54
N GLY A 23 3.51 18.30 -7.91
CA GLY A 23 4.17 17.31 -8.72
C GLY A 23 3.52 15.94 -8.66
N THR A 24 4.11 15.00 -9.39
CA THR A 24 3.63 13.62 -9.49
C THR A 24 4.74 12.65 -9.11
N ILE A 25 4.45 11.74 -8.20
CA ILE A 25 5.33 10.61 -7.88
C ILE A 25 4.90 9.42 -8.75
N VAL A 26 5.86 8.83 -9.46
CA VAL A 26 5.67 7.64 -10.27
C VAL A 26 6.43 6.49 -9.63
N ILE A 27 5.75 5.37 -9.42
CA ILE A 27 6.26 4.15 -8.79
C ILE A 27 6.14 3.03 -9.84
N ASP A 28 7.24 2.41 -10.20
CA ASP A 28 7.28 1.39 -11.26
C ASP A 28 6.44 0.15 -10.95
N ASP A 29 6.54 -0.35 -9.73
CA ASP A 29 5.72 -1.46 -9.21
C ASP A 29 5.36 -1.17 -7.75
N ILE A 30 4.08 -1.08 -7.44
CA ILE A 30 3.60 -0.77 -6.08
C ILE A 30 3.91 -1.90 -5.08
N ASN A 31 4.02 -3.14 -5.54
CA ASN A 31 4.29 -4.29 -4.68
C ASN A 31 5.80 -4.46 -4.42
N SER A 32 6.63 -4.13 -5.39
CA SER A 32 8.09 -4.31 -5.35
C SER A 32 8.79 -3.11 -5.99
N PRO A 33 8.72 -1.92 -5.39
CA PRO A 33 9.23 -0.72 -6.03
C PRO A 33 10.75 -0.78 -6.21
N SER A 34 11.20 -0.76 -7.46
CA SER A 34 12.62 -0.68 -7.83
C SER A 34 13.02 0.71 -8.28
N LYS A 35 12.04 1.52 -8.71
CA LYS A 35 12.23 2.90 -9.15
C LYS A 35 11.08 3.79 -8.69
N ILE A 36 11.42 4.84 -7.95
CA ILE A 36 10.48 5.89 -7.53
C ILE A 36 11.00 7.23 -8.02
N THR A 37 10.17 7.95 -8.78
CA THR A 37 10.55 9.20 -9.42
C THR A 37 9.53 10.29 -9.11
N LEU A 38 10.00 11.46 -8.70
CA LEU A 38 9.16 12.66 -8.58
C LEU A 38 9.38 13.57 -9.79
N TYR A 39 8.30 13.97 -10.42
CA TYR A 39 8.24 15.04 -11.42
C TYR A 39 7.63 16.27 -10.76
N ASP A 40 8.38 17.34 -10.58
CA ASP A 40 7.87 18.59 -10.03
C ASP A 40 7.03 19.40 -11.06
N LYS A 41 6.43 20.51 -10.63
CA LYS A 41 5.69 21.44 -11.52
C LYS A 41 6.51 21.97 -12.69
N SER A 42 7.81 22.10 -12.51
CA SER A 42 8.75 22.57 -13.54
C SER A 42 9.27 21.42 -14.41
N ARG A 43 8.73 20.20 -14.20
CA ARG A 43 9.14 18.96 -14.86
C ARG A 43 10.59 18.56 -14.59
N HIS A 44 11.18 19.00 -13.48
CA HIS A 44 12.43 18.42 -13.02
C HIS A 44 12.17 16.99 -12.54
N ILE A 45 13.13 16.12 -12.81
CA ILE A 45 13.08 14.71 -12.45
C ILE A 45 13.97 14.49 -11.25
N ILE A 46 13.36 14.06 -10.14
CA ILE A 46 14.04 13.77 -8.89
C ILE A 46 13.92 12.28 -8.61
N ASN A 47 15.05 11.58 -8.46
CA ASN A 47 15.05 10.17 -8.09
C ASN A 47 14.85 10.04 -6.56
N LEU A 48 13.76 9.41 -6.16
CA LEU A 48 13.42 9.11 -4.77
C LEU A 48 13.70 7.65 -4.38
N THR A 49 14.23 6.86 -5.31
CA THR A 49 14.51 5.45 -5.09
C THR A 49 15.50 5.27 -3.94
N ARG A 50 15.21 4.33 -3.04
CA ARG A 50 16.11 3.89 -1.99
C ARG A 50 16.46 2.41 -2.20
N SER A 51 17.70 2.05 -1.89
CA SER A 51 18.11 0.65 -1.92
C SER A 51 17.27 -0.16 -0.94
N GLN A 52 16.72 -1.28 -1.42
CA GLN A 52 15.98 -2.23 -0.62
C GLN A 52 16.93 -3.31 -0.07
N ILE A 53 16.64 -3.80 1.14
CA ILE A 53 17.40 -4.87 1.78
C ILE A 53 16.56 -6.15 1.70
N GLY A 54 17.11 -7.20 1.07
CA GLY A 54 16.41 -8.50 0.96
C GLY A 54 15.17 -8.45 0.05
N ASP A 55 14.22 -9.34 0.32
CA ASP A 55 12.93 -9.35 -0.36
C ASP A 55 11.89 -8.45 0.38
N ASN A 56 10.71 -8.34 -0.20
CA ASN A 56 9.65 -7.43 0.28
C ASN A 56 9.20 -7.72 1.71
N MET A 57 9.27 -8.97 2.16
CA MET A 57 8.86 -9.38 3.51
C MET A 57 9.87 -8.97 4.59
N PHE A 58 11.10 -8.59 4.22
CA PHE A 58 12.15 -8.24 5.18
C PHE A 58 11.71 -7.15 6.14
N TYR A 59 11.15 -6.06 5.64
CA TYR A 59 10.77 -4.90 6.45
C TYR A 59 9.59 -5.19 7.38
N GLU A 60 8.65 -6.00 6.95
CA GLU A 60 7.51 -6.42 7.76
C GLU A 60 7.98 -7.29 8.94
N ILE A 61 8.83 -8.27 8.67
CA ILE A 61 9.38 -9.17 9.69
C ILE A 61 10.29 -8.41 10.66
N ASP A 62 11.16 -7.53 10.15
CA ASP A 62 12.07 -6.73 10.97
C ASP A 62 11.31 -5.79 11.91
N GLU A 63 10.27 -5.12 11.42
CA GLU A 63 9.40 -4.27 12.24
C GLU A 63 8.64 -5.09 13.29
N PHE A 64 8.09 -6.25 12.94
CA PHE A 64 7.44 -7.15 13.89
C PHE A 64 8.38 -7.57 15.02
N ILE A 65 9.62 -7.97 14.67
CA ILE A 65 10.64 -8.34 15.66
C ILE A 65 10.95 -7.16 16.60
N LYS A 66 11.05 -5.94 16.08
CA LYS A 66 11.31 -4.73 16.88
C LYS A 66 10.18 -4.46 17.86
N VAL A 67 8.93 -4.50 17.39
CA VAL A 67 7.73 -4.31 18.21
C VAL A 67 7.71 -5.31 19.38
N VAL A 68 7.95 -6.60 19.11
CA VAL A 68 8.00 -7.64 20.13
C VAL A 68 9.15 -7.41 21.12
N LYS A 69 10.36 -7.11 20.65
CA LYS A 69 11.52 -6.87 21.52
C LYS A 69 11.36 -5.64 22.43
N LEU A 70 10.64 -4.64 21.97
CA LEU A 70 10.37 -3.41 22.74
C LEU A 70 9.14 -3.53 23.65
N GLY A 71 8.43 -4.66 23.63
CA GLY A 71 7.20 -4.86 24.38
C GLY A 71 6.06 -3.94 23.95
N GLN A 72 6.10 -3.43 22.72
CA GLN A 72 5.05 -2.58 22.16
C GLN A 72 3.86 -3.42 21.69
N GLN A 73 2.67 -2.86 21.74
CA GLN A 73 1.44 -3.54 21.31
C GLN A 73 1.12 -3.33 19.82
N GLN A 74 1.78 -2.37 19.18
CA GLN A 74 1.61 -2.05 17.76
C GLN A 74 2.88 -1.41 17.19
N SER A 75 3.01 -1.45 15.87
CA SER A 75 4.01 -0.69 15.14
C SER A 75 3.67 0.80 15.12
N ASN A 76 4.68 1.66 15.17
CA ASN A 76 4.53 3.09 14.93
C ASN A 76 4.35 3.43 13.44
N THR A 77 4.72 2.51 12.55
CA THR A 77 4.61 2.68 11.10
C THR A 77 3.27 2.18 10.57
N ASN A 78 2.82 1.00 11.06
CA ASN A 78 1.53 0.42 10.73
C ASN A 78 0.70 0.24 11.99
N THR A 79 -0.01 1.29 12.37
CA THR A 79 -0.83 1.33 13.59
C THR A 79 -2.13 0.54 13.44
N HIS A 80 -2.77 0.20 14.57
CA HIS A 80 -4.10 -0.40 14.56
C HIS A 80 -5.13 0.48 13.84
N GLU A 81 -5.02 1.81 13.95
CA GLU A 81 -5.89 2.76 13.27
C GLU A 81 -5.77 2.66 11.75
N ILE A 82 -4.54 2.60 11.22
CA ILE A 82 -4.30 2.39 9.77
C ILE A 82 -4.88 1.05 9.33
N SER A 83 -4.68 -0.01 10.11
CA SER A 83 -5.22 -1.34 9.79
C SER A 83 -6.75 -1.34 9.75
N LEU A 84 -7.39 -0.69 10.71
CA LEU A 84 -8.86 -0.53 10.73
C LEU A 84 -9.37 0.25 9.52
N MET A 85 -8.74 1.38 9.18
CA MET A 85 -9.10 2.18 8.01
C MET A 85 -9.02 1.38 6.71
N VAL A 86 -7.97 0.60 6.52
CA VAL A 86 -7.82 -0.28 5.35
C VAL A 86 -8.93 -1.32 5.30
N HIS A 87 -9.25 -1.96 6.43
CA HIS A 87 -10.34 -2.93 6.50
C HIS A 87 -11.72 -2.32 6.26
N GLU A 88 -11.97 -1.09 6.69
CA GLU A 88 -13.20 -0.35 6.40
C GLU A 88 -13.36 -0.11 4.90
N ILE A 89 -12.29 0.35 4.22
CA ILE A 89 -12.28 0.55 2.77
C ILE A 89 -12.55 -0.76 2.03
N ILE A 90 -11.86 -1.85 2.38
CA ILE A 90 -12.04 -3.16 1.77
C ILE A 90 -13.48 -3.67 1.99
N THR A 91 -14.02 -3.46 3.19
CA THR A 91 -15.40 -3.87 3.53
C THR A 91 -16.41 -3.12 2.69
N GLU A 92 -16.20 -1.81 2.48
CA GLU A 92 -17.08 -1.00 1.65
C GLU A 92 -17.03 -1.43 0.17
N ILE A 93 -15.83 -1.69 -0.37
CA ILE A 93 -15.67 -2.23 -1.73
C ILE A 93 -16.41 -3.57 -1.87
N ARG A 94 -16.26 -4.49 -0.90
CA ARG A 94 -16.96 -5.77 -0.89
C ARG A 94 -18.48 -5.62 -0.92
N LYS A 95 -19.02 -4.68 -0.14
CA LYS A 95 -20.46 -4.39 -0.15
C LYS A 95 -20.93 -3.91 -1.52
N GLN A 96 -20.20 -3.00 -2.15
CA GLN A 96 -20.54 -2.46 -3.46
C GLN A 96 -20.60 -3.53 -4.56
N ILE A 97 -19.72 -4.52 -4.53
CA ILE A 97 -19.70 -5.63 -5.50
C ILE A 97 -20.55 -6.84 -5.06
N GLY A 98 -21.23 -6.76 -3.91
CA GLY A 98 -22.06 -7.84 -3.38
C GLY A 98 -21.28 -9.09 -2.91
N LEU A 99 -19.97 -8.98 -2.64
CA LEU A 99 -19.17 -10.10 -2.17
C LEU A 99 -19.41 -10.33 -0.68
N LYS A 100 -19.94 -11.52 -0.36
CA LYS A 100 -20.18 -11.97 1.01
C LYS A 100 -19.35 -13.23 1.32
N PHE A 101 -18.88 -13.33 2.54
CA PHE A 101 -18.29 -14.54 3.08
C PHE A 101 -19.21 -15.14 4.14
N VAL A 102 -19.04 -16.44 4.41
CA VAL A 102 -19.84 -17.13 5.44
C VAL A 102 -19.74 -16.44 6.80
N ALA A 103 -18.58 -15.88 7.15
CA ALA A 103 -18.39 -15.13 8.39
C ALA A 103 -19.26 -13.86 8.49
N ASP A 104 -19.66 -13.27 7.37
CA ASP A 104 -20.50 -12.07 7.35
C ASP A 104 -21.97 -12.38 7.75
N GLU A 105 -22.38 -13.66 7.67
CA GLU A 105 -23.73 -14.14 7.97
C GLU A 105 -23.92 -14.54 9.45
N ILE A 106 -22.82 -14.73 10.20
CA ILE A 106 -22.84 -15.23 11.57
C ILE A 106 -23.15 -14.10 12.59
N ASN A 107 -23.06 -12.82 12.18
CA ASN A 107 -23.23 -11.66 13.06
C ASN A 107 -24.54 -10.87 12.83
N MET A 108 -25.58 -11.54 12.33
CA MET A 108 -26.93 -10.96 12.25
C MET A 108 -27.87 -11.61 13.26
#